data_fdd5e64036f99516ad0434078d4a4a8e
#
_entry.id   fdd5e64036f99516ad0434078d4a4a8e
#
_cell.length_a   1.000
_cell.length_b   1.000
_cell.length_c   1.000
_cell.angle_alpha   90.00
_cell.angle_beta   90.00
_cell.angle_gamma   90.00
#
_symmetry.space_group_name_H-M   'P 1'
#
loop_
_entity.id
_entity.type
_entity.pdbx_description
1 polymer ?
#
loop_
_entity_poly.entity_id
_entity_poly.type
_entity_poly.pdbx_seq_one_letter_code
_entity_poly.pdbx_strand_id
1 'polypeptide(L)'
;NGYERYNFTARNTTSLLKDRMTLDIGASYIMQNDRNMVNQGTYANPLVSAYLFPRGNDWNRVRMFERYDPERRIWVQDWDEWIGAGNLTMQNPYWINYRNLRENDRRRYMLNTNISYRILDWLSVSGRIRIDNSVNNFTEKFYATSNSTLIEGSNNGLYGITKTEDQQTYGDVLLNIDKTFGANWSLQANVGAVISDIRQDAFKNRGPIMESGIANLFNVFQLDDTRVTREQSGWREQYQSLFASAEIGYKGTYYLTLTGRNDWPSQLAGSQSVKASFFYPSVGASVVLSQLIPDMPENLSYVKVRGSWASVGMPFARFLANPVYVWDADNKVWKTETNYPFYDLKPERTDSWEVGLTMRFLKHFNLDVSYYNTKTYNQTFDPQISVSSGYSTLYVQTGSVRNRGIELALGYGNKWGEFSWSSNFTLSSNQNRILELVDNYRHPETGQFVTKDRLDVGGLNQAHFILKKGGSLGDLYSIIDLKRDANGHIYVDENDRIYTVSENLDDIKLGSVFPKANMAWRNDFRWKNLSFGFMVSARIGGIVYSATQAQLDYYGVSEDSAATRDAGGIAVNGSS
;
A
#
# COMPACT_ATOMS: atom_id res chain seq x y z
N ASN A 1 7.92 -21.34 9.89
CA ASN A 1 7.53 -19.95 9.89
C ASN A 1 7.28 -19.50 11.34
N GLY A 2 7.81 -18.38 11.72
CA GLY A 2 7.68 -17.83 13.06
C GLY A 2 7.57 -16.32 13.05
N TYR A 3 6.82 -15.79 14.01
CA TYR A 3 6.73 -14.35 14.26
C TYR A 3 6.68 -14.11 15.76
N GLU A 4 7.58 -13.29 16.25
CA GLU A 4 7.64 -12.88 17.66
C GLU A 4 7.77 -11.37 17.74
N ARG A 5 7.01 -10.77 18.63
CA ARG A 5 7.07 -9.32 18.84
C ARG A 5 6.87 -8.98 20.32
N TYR A 6 7.79 -8.21 20.85
CA TYR A 6 7.76 -7.70 22.22
C TYR A 6 7.73 -6.18 22.17
N ASN A 7 6.77 -5.58 22.87
CA ASN A 7 6.62 -4.14 22.97
C ASN A 7 6.73 -3.72 24.43
N PHE A 8 7.66 -2.83 24.73
CA PHE A 8 7.82 -2.20 26.03
C PHE A 8 7.48 -0.72 25.88
N THR A 9 6.53 -0.23 26.64
CA THR A 9 6.12 1.18 26.57
C THR A 9 6.04 1.74 27.99
N ALA A 10 6.68 2.89 28.19
CA ALA A 10 6.58 3.69 29.38
C ALA A 10 6.08 5.08 29.02
N ARG A 11 5.17 5.63 29.80
CA ARG A 11 4.67 6.99 29.63
C ARG A 11 4.48 7.65 30.98
N ASN A 12 4.90 8.89 31.08
CA ASN A 12 4.68 9.73 32.25
C ASN A 12 4.09 11.08 31.80
N THR A 13 3.03 11.50 32.46
CA THR A 13 2.44 12.82 32.30
C THR A 13 2.48 13.52 33.65
N THR A 14 3.14 14.67 33.71
CA THR A 14 3.36 15.44 34.93
C THR A 14 2.84 16.85 34.76
N SER A 15 2.04 17.31 35.69
CA SER A 15 1.62 18.70 35.83
C SER A 15 2.65 19.48 36.65
N LEU A 16 3.06 20.62 36.14
CA LEU A 16 4.05 21.51 36.73
C LEU A 16 3.48 22.94 36.82
N LEU A 17 4.14 23.82 37.59
CA LEU A 17 3.80 25.22 37.71
C LEU A 17 2.32 25.48 38.08
N LYS A 18 1.82 24.74 39.08
CA LYS A 18 0.41 24.81 39.52
C LYS A 18 -0.57 24.56 38.36
N ASP A 19 -0.36 23.46 37.64
CA ASP A 19 -1.18 23.00 36.51
C ASP A 19 -1.19 23.93 35.28
N ARG A 20 -0.26 24.86 35.22
CA ARG A 20 -0.08 25.69 34.01
C ARG A 20 0.77 25.03 32.94
N MET A 21 1.62 24.09 33.32
CA MET A 21 2.49 23.35 32.39
C MET A 21 2.26 21.86 32.53
N THR A 22 2.09 21.19 31.41
CA THR A 22 2.05 19.73 31.33
C THR A 22 3.22 19.23 30.53
N LEU A 23 3.96 18.28 31.11
CA LEU A 23 5.03 17.55 30.46
C LEU A 23 4.60 16.11 30.28
N ASP A 24 4.57 15.64 29.04
CA ASP A 24 4.25 14.25 28.68
C ASP A 24 5.46 13.63 27.95
N ILE A 25 6.04 12.61 28.55
CA ILE A 25 7.18 11.88 28.01
C ILE A 25 6.78 10.43 27.82
N GLY A 26 7.01 9.92 26.61
CA GLY A 26 6.77 8.52 26.27
C GLY A 26 8.00 7.90 25.63
N ALA A 27 8.30 6.66 26.00
CA ALA A 27 9.31 5.83 25.37
C ALA A 27 8.73 4.47 25.01
N SER A 28 9.03 3.98 23.83
CA SER A 28 8.66 2.63 23.41
C SER A 28 9.86 1.93 22.79
N TYR A 29 10.04 0.66 23.17
CA TYR A 29 11.03 -0.21 22.57
C TYR A 29 10.35 -1.47 22.03
N ILE A 30 10.64 -1.79 20.77
CA ILE A 30 10.00 -2.90 20.07
C ILE A 30 11.11 -3.82 19.55
N MET A 31 11.01 -5.09 19.88
CA MET A 31 11.78 -6.18 19.28
C MET A 31 10.84 -7.03 18.44
N GLN A 32 11.21 -7.30 17.22
CA GLN A 32 10.42 -8.13 16.32
C GLN A 32 11.36 -9.07 15.58
N ASN A 33 11.08 -10.37 15.66
CA ASN A 33 11.75 -11.40 14.91
C ASN A 33 10.72 -12.11 14.03
N ASP A 34 11.04 -12.28 12.78
CA ASP A 34 10.24 -13.13 11.90
C ASP A 34 11.11 -14.03 11.04
N ARG A 35 10.55 -15.17 10.68
CA ARG A 35 11.22 -16.18 9.87
C ARG A 35 10.24 -16.74 8.85
N ASN A 36 10.60 -16.63 7.58
CA ASN A 36 9.84 -17.15 6.44
C ASN A 36 8.38 -16.68 6.41
N MET A 37 8.10 -15.42 6.81
CA MET A 37 6.73 -14.90 6.90
C MET A 37 6.06 -14.72 5.54
N VAL A 38 6.81 -14.30 4.53
CA VAL A 38 6.30 -14.05 3.18
C VAL A 38 7.22 -14.70 2.16
N ASN A 39 6.84 -15.87 1.70
CA ASN A 39 7.51 -16.55 0.60
C ASN A 39 6.64 -16.48 -0.65
N GLN A 40 7.08 -15.75 -1.65
CA GLN A 40 6.41 -15.61 -2.93
C GLN A 40 7.17 -16.33 -4.04
N GLY A 41 6.50 -16.62 -5.15
CA GLY A 41 7.07 -17.26 -6.32
C GLY A 41 7.02 -18.77 -6.26
N THR A 42 7.36 -19.39 -7.39
CA THR A 42 7.20 -20.82 -7.62
C THR A 42 8.14 -21.68 -6.76
N TYR A 43 9.38 -21.24 -6.59
CA TYR A 43 10.43 -22.03 -5.95
C TYR A 43 10.60 -21.79 -4.46
N ALA A 44 10.16 -20.64 -3.97
CA ALA A 44 10.31 -20.25 -2.56
C ALA A 44 9.03 -20.45 -1.73
N ASN A 45 7.89 -20.74 -2.36
CA ASN A 45 6.62 -20.91 -1.70
C ASN A 45 6.32 -22.40 -1.46
N PRO A 46 6.30 -22.88 -0.21
CA PRO A 46 6.06 -24.29 0.09
C PRO A 46 4.64 -24.75 -0.30
N LEU A 47 3.67 -23.85 -0.39
CA LEU A 47 2.30 -24.20 -0.79
C LEU A 47 2.24 -24.64 -2.26
N VAL A 48 3.04 -24.04 -3.14
CA VAL A 48 3.08 -24.42 -4.56
C VAL A 48 3.47 -25.88 -4.70
N SER A 49 4.57 -26.28 -4.06
CA SER A 49 5.03 -27.68 -4.06
C SER A 49 4.00 -28.63 -3.46
N ALA A 50 3.34 -28.23 -2.37
CA ALA A 50 2.32 -29.04 -1.71
C ALA A 50 1.08 -29.24 -2.60
N TYR A 51 0.60 -28.19 -3.26
CA TYR A 51 -0.56 -28.28 -4.15
C TYR A 51 -0.28 -29.07 -5.42
N LEU A 52 0.95 -29.03 -5.94
CA LEU A 52 1.34 -29.72 -7.16
C LEU A 52 1.85 -31.14 -6.91
N PHE A 53 1.91 -31.58 -5.66
CA PHE A 53 2.36 -32.92 -5.31
C PHE A 53 1.47 -33.98 -5.96
N PRO A 54 2.05 -34.99 -6.64
CA PRO A 54 1.30 -36.04 -7.33
C PRO A 54 0.45 -36.87 -6.36
N ARG A 55 -0.84 -36.97 -6.61
CA ARG A 55 -1.80 -37.66 -5.72
C ARG A 55 -1.58 -39.16 -5.57
N GLY A 56 -0.90 -39.77 -6.54
CA GLY A 56 -0.52 -41.20 -6.48
C GLY A 56 0.70 -41.51 -5.59
N ASN A 57 1.38 -40.46 -5.09
CA ASN A 57 2.59 -40.65 -4.27
C ASN A 57 2.28 -40.54 -2.78
N ASP A 58 3.09 -41.17 -1.95
CA ASP A 58 2.94 -41.14 -0.49
C ASP A 58 3.47 -39.84 0.10
N TRP A 59 2.57 -39.00 0.61
CA TRP A 59 2.92 -37.76 1.29
C TRP A 59 3.83 -37.96 2.51
N ASN A 60 3.84 -39.12 3.16
CA ASN A 60 4.71 -39.36 4.29
C ASN A 60 6.19 -39.30 3.92
N ARG A 61 6.53 -39.59 2.67
CA ARG A 61 7.89 -39.46 2.15
C ARG A 61 8.37 -38.02 2.07
N VAL A 62 7.45 -37.07 1.90
CA VAL A 62 7.77 -35.63 1.85
C VAL A 62 8.41 -35.15 3.15
N ARG A 63 8.10 -35.79 4.28
CA ARG A 63 8.70 -35.48 5.59
C ARG A 63 10.17 -35.85 5.67
N MET A 64 10.64 -36.82 4.86
CA MET A 64 12.03 -37.15 4.69
C MET A 64 12.63 -36.19 3.66
N PHE A 65 12.72 -34.93 4.02
CA PHE A 65 13.04 -33.85 3.09
C PHE A 65 14.55 -33.68 2.85
N GLU A 66 15.38 -34.38 3.61
CA GLU A 66 16.85 -34.35 3.48
C GLU A 66 17.48 -35.71 3.71
N ARG A 67 18.58 -35.94 3.03
CA ARG A 67 19.44 -37.11 3.20
C ARG A 67 20.90 -36.68 3.36
N TYR A 68 21.70 -37.48 4.06
CA TYR A 68 23.12 -37.19 4.21
C TYR A 68 23.89 -37.62 2.97
N ASP A 69 24.68 -36.68 2.44
CA ASP A 69 25.64 -36.95 1.35
C ASP A 69 27.02 -37.18 1.97
N PRO A 70 27.56 -38.45 1.93
CA PRO A 70 28.83 -38.78 2.56
C PRO A 70 30.04 -38.21 1.81
N GLU A 71 29.94 -37.95 0.52
CA GLU A 71 31.02 -37.38 -0.29
C GLU A 71 31.21 -35.90 0.04
N ARG A 72 30.13 -35.16 0.08
CA ARG A 72 30.13 -33.73 0.40
C ARG A 72 30.06 -33.43 1.90
N ARG A 73 29.73 -34.43 2.72
CA ARG A 73 29.56 -34.35 4.18
C ARG A 73 28.53 -33.29 4.60
N ILE A 74 27.46 -33.17 3.85
CA ILE A 74 26.35 -32.23 4.11
C ILE A 74 25.00 -32.94 4.00
N TRP A 75 23.97 -32.35 4.57
CA TRP A 75 22.59 -32.72 4.30
C TRP A 75 22.14 -32.06 3.00
N VAL A 76 21.60 -32.85 2.08
CA VAL A 76 21.11 -32.46 0.77
C VAL A 76 19.61 -32.71 0.68
N GLN A 77 18.91 -31.96 -0.19
CA GLN A 77 17.49 -32.14 -0.40
C GLN A 77 17.19 -33.57 -0.91
N ASP A 78 16.17 -34.21 -0.33
CA ASP A 78 15.59 -35.44 -0.82
C ASP A 78 14.22 -35.17 -1.44
N TRP A 79 14.15 -35.18 -2.78
CA TRP A 79 12.95 -34.82 -3.51
C TRP A 79 12.84 -35.46 -4.89
N ASP A 80 13.91 -35.46 -5.68
CA ASP A 80 13.85 -35.63 -7.13
C ASP A 80 13.58 -37.05 -7.60
N GLU A 81 14.03 -38.08 -6.87
CA GLU A 81 14.01 -39.45 -7.34
C GLU A 81 12.62 -40.09 -7.39
N TRP A 82 11.64 -39.53 -6.69
CA TRP A 82 10.36 -40.21 -6.50
C TRP A 82 9.12 -39.39 -6.85
N ILE A 83 9.26 -38.09 -7.13
CA ILE A 83 8.12 -37.25 -7.57
C ILE A 83 7.83 -37.34 -9.06
N GLY A 84 8.70 -38.07 -9.81
CA GLY A 84 8.56 -38.17 -11.26
C GLY A 84 8.90 -36.84 -11.95
N ALA A 85 9.98 -36.86 -12.63
CA ALA A 85 10.72 -35.68 -13.03
C ALA A 85 10.18 -34.86 -14.18
N GLY A 86 8.96 -34.85 -14.47
CA GLY A 86 8.46 -33.99 -15.54
C GLY A 86 8.63 -32.52 -15.21
N ASN A 87 9.76 -31.92 -15.48
CA ASN A 87 10.02 -30.46 -15.46
C ASN A 87 9.53 -29.65 -14.20
N LEU A 88 9.14 -30.34 -13.13
CA LEU A 88 8.74 -29.69 -11.89
C LEU A 88 10.00 -29.42 -11.07
N THR A 89 10.67 -28.31 -11.34
CA THR A 89 11.85 -27.85 -10.59
C THR A 89 11.52 -27.33 -9.19
N MET A 90 10.37 -27.73 -8.65
CA MET A 90 9.94 -27.37 -7.31
C MET A 90 10.74 -28.09 -6.26
N GLN A 91 10.71 -27.55 -5.07
CA GLN A 91 11.43 -28.08 -3.93
C GLN A 91 10.50 -28.79 -2.96
N ASN A 92 11.05 -29.69 -2.16
CA ASN A 92 10.33 -30.24 -1.02
C ASN A 92 9.84 -29.10 -0.10
N PRO A 93 8.53 -29.03 0.24
CA PRO A 93 7.99 -27.94 1.06
C PRO A 93 8.61 -27.85 2.46
N TYR A 94 9.07 -28.97 3.03
CA TYR A 94 9.81 -28.95 4.30
C TYR A 94 11.22 -28.40 4.10
N TRP A 95 11.90 -28.73 2.99
CA TRP A 95 13.19 -28.14 2.65
C TRP A 95 13.08 -26.61 2.55
N ILE A 96 12.06 -26.09 1.88
CA ILE A 96 11.82 -24.65 1.79
C ILE A 96 11.70 -24.04 3.20
N ASN A 97 10.93 -24.66 4.09
CA ASN A 97 10.69 -24.11 5.41
C ASN A 97 11.90 -24.21 6.36
N TYR A 98 12.75 -25.23 6.19
CA TYR A 98 13.84 -25.51 7.13
C TYR A 98 15.24 -25.18 6.58
N ARG A 99 15.38 -25.02 5.25
CA ARG A 99 16.68 -24.82 4.59
C ARG A 99 16.74 -23.60 3.67
N ASN A 100 15.59 -22.97 3.35
CA ASN A 100 15.55 -21.69 2.65
C ASN A 100 15.07 -20.63 3.64
N LEU A 101 16.02 -20.11 4.42
CA LEU A 101 15.70 -19.24 5.55
C LEU A 101 15.78 -17.78 5.14
N ARG A 102 14.72 -17.05 5.46
CA ARG A 102 14.65 -15.59 5.42
C ARG A 102 14.27 -15.11 6.81
N GLU A 103 15.17 -14.41 7.46
CA GLU A 103 15.04 -14.02 8.85
C GLU A 103 15.18 -12.50 8.98
N ASN A 104 14.25 -11.87 9.67
CA ASN A 104 14.31 -10.46 10.05
C ASN A 104 14.48 -10.35 11.57
N ASP A 105 15.46 -9.57 12.00
CA ASP A 105 15.61 -9.05 13.37
C ASP A 105 15.44 -7.54 13.31
N ARG A 106 14.30 -7.05 13.77
CA ARG A 106 13.97 -5.62 13.80
C ARG A 106 13.96 -5.11 15.23
N ARG A 107 14.67 -4.02 15.45
CA ARG A 107 14.68 -3.28 16.71
C ARG A 107 14.29 -1.83 16.44
N ARG A 108 13.29 -1.35 17.17
CA ARG A 108 12.80 0.01 17.00
C ARG A 108 12.63 0.66 18.37
N TYR A 109 13.10 1.88 18.50
CA TYR A 109 12.80 2.72 19.64
C TYR A 109 12.12 4.01 19.20
N MET A 110 11.14 4.44 19.98
CA MET A 110 10.42 5.68 19.77
C MET A 110 10.46 6.48 21.06
N LEU A 111 10.85 7.74 20.96
CA LEU A 111 10.80 8.70 22.05
C LEU A 111 9.89 9.83 21.64
N ASN A 112 8.99 10.24 22.52
CA ASN A 112 8.14 11.40 22.30
C ASN A 112 8.11 12.25 23.56
N THR A 113 8.21 13.55 23.38
CA THR A 113 8.06 14.54 24.44
C THR A 113 7.09 15.60 23.94
N ASN A 114 6.10 15.90 24.76
CA ASN A 114 5.15 16.97 24.54
C ASN A 114 5.15 17.89 25.77
N ILE A 115 5.34 19.17 25.53
CA ILE A 115 5.26 20.21 26.56
C ILE A 115 4.11 21.13 26.16
N SER A 116 3.18 21.35 27.06
CA SER A 116 2.10 22.33 26.88
C SER A 116 2.13 23.32 28.05
N TYR A 117 2.10 24.60 27.71
CA TYR A 117 2.11 25.69 28.70
C TYR A 117 0.93 26.63 28.47
N ARG A 118 0.08 26.77 29.47
CA ARG A 118 -1.06 27.71 29.48
C ARG A 118 -0.58 29.10 29.90
N ILE A 119 -0.48 29.99 28.92
CA ILE A 119 -0.05 31.37 29.11
C ILE A 119 -1.19 32.16 29.79
N LEU A 120 -2.39 32.05 29.19
CA LEU A 120 -3.66 32.62 29.69
C LEU A 120 -4.74 31.50 29.63
N ASP A 121 -5.86 31.68 30.24
CA ASP A 121 -6.93 30.68 30.23
C ASP A 121 -7.44 30.34 28.81
N TRP A 122 -7.29 31.25 27.88
CA TRP A 122 -7.68 31.13 26.49
C TRP A 122 -6.49 30.98 25.51
N LEU A 123 -5.24 31.00 26.00
CA LEU A 123 -4.03 30.98 25.18
C LEU A 123 -3.02 29.98 25.75
N SER A 124 -2.65 29.00 24.93
CA SER A 124 -1.60 28.04 25.29
C SER A 124 -0.60 27.86 24.15
N VAL A 125 0.61 27.50 24.51
CA VAL A 125 1.67 27.06 23.59
C VAL A 125 2.00 25.61 23.88
N SER A 126 2.19 24.84 22.84
CA SER A 126 2.67 23.46 22.96
C SER A 126 3.81 23.19 22.00
N GLY A 127 4.76 22.37 22.44
CA GLY A 127 5.86 21.90 21.61
C GLY A 127 6.01 20.40 21.73
N ARG A 128 6.26 19.73 20.60
CA ARG A 128 6.40 18.29 20.55
C ARG A 128 7.65 17.89 19.80
N ILE A 129 8.38 16.93 20.34
CA ILE A 129 9.52 16.29 19.68
C ILE A 129 9.25 14.78 19.66
N ARG A 130 9.48 14.16 18.51
CA ARG A 130 9.42 12.71 18.34
C ARG A 130 10.67 12.25 17.62
N ILE A 131 11.27 11.19 18.14
CA ILE A 131 12.37 10.46 17.52
C ILE A 131 11.88 9.02 17.33
N ASP A 132 12.02 8.51 16.13
CA ASP A 132 11.69 7.14 15.77
C ASP A 132 12.87 6.56 15.01
N ASN A 133 13.48 5.50 15.54
CA ASN A 133 14.62 4.83 14.91
C ASN A 133 14.32 3.34 14.84
N SER A 134 14.54 2.73 13.68
CA SER A 134 14.34 1.32 13.40
C SER A 134 15.55 0.75 12.69
N VAL A 135 16.14 -0.29 13.24
CA VAL A 135 17.19 -1.09 12.61
C VAL A 135 16.61 -2.45 12.25
N ASN A 136 16.71 -2.83 10.99
CA ASN A 136 16.28 -4.14 10.49
C ASN A 136 17.49 -4.88 9.92
N ASN A 137 17.79 -6.05 10.48
CA ASN A 137 18.79 -6.97 9.95
C ASN A 137 18.04 -8.13 9.27
N PHE A 138 18.12 -8.16 7.94
CA PHE A 138 17.54 -9.21 7.14
C PHE A 138 18.64 -10.15 6.67
N THR A 139 18.47 -11.47 6.87
CA THR A 139 19.39 -12.50 6.40
C THR A 139 18.69 -13.52 5.52
N GLU A 140 19.35 -13.92 4.45
CA GLU A 140 18.97 -15.03 3.57
C GLU A 140 20.02 -16.14 3.68
N LYS A 141 19.59 -17.36 3.97
CA LYS A 141 20.44 -18.55 4.05
C LYS A 141 19.78 -19.66 3.27
N PHE A 142 20.17 -19.84 2.02
CA PHE A 142 19.68 -20.91 1.18
C PHE A 142 20.74 -22.00 1.09
N TYR A 143 20.39 -23.17 1.59
CA TYR A 143 21.31 -24.28 1.68
C TYR A 143 21.65 -24.86 0.31
N ALA A 144 22.81 -25.49 0.23
CA ALA A 144 23.25 -26.31 -0.93
C ALA A 144 22.15 -27.28 -1.34
N THR A 145 21.97 -27.51 -2.64
CA THR A 145 20.91 -28.32 -3.24
C THR A 145 19.50 -27.72 -3.19
N SER A 146 19.35 -26.47 -2.75
CA SER A 146 18.15 -25.72 -3.03
C SER A 146 18.00 -25.48 -4.54
N ASN A 147 16.79 -25.07 -4.97
CA ASN A 147 16.54 -24.78 -6.38
C ASN A 147 17.61 -23.84 -6.97
N SER A 148 18.15 -24.21 -8.14
CA SER A 148 19.28 -23.51 -8.77
C SER A 148 19.03 -22.03 -9.03
N THR A 149 17.79 -21.66 -9.34
CA THR A 149 17.39 -20.25 -9.51
C THR A 149 17.53 -19.46 -8.21
N LEU A 150 17.18 -20.06 -7.07
CA LEU A 150 17.25 -19.39 -5.75
C LEU A 150 18.69 -19.25 -5.25
N ILE A 151 19.56 -20.23 -5.55
CA ILE A 151 20.98 -20.23 -5.15
C ILE A 151 21.91 -19.75 -6.27
N GLU A 152 21.34 -19.18 -7.34
CA GLU A 152 22.07 -18.61 -8.48
C GLU A 152 23.09 -19.59 -9.09
N GLY A 153 22.71 -20.88 -9.15
CA GLY A 153 23.53 -21.94 -9.73
C GLY A 153 24.70 -22.42 -8.86
N SER A 154 24.86 -21.93 -7.63
CA SER A 154 25.93 -22.40 -6.74
C SER A 154 25.64 -23.78 -6.17
N ASN A 155 26.65 -24.68 -6.17
CA ASN A 155 26.55 -25.97 -5.48
C ASN A 155 26.63 -25.84 -3.94
N ASN A 156 27.08 -24.69 -3.41
CA ASN A 156 27.37 -24.53 -1.99
C ASN A 156 26.31 -23.70 -1.24
N GLY A 157 25.29 -23.18 -1.94
CA GLY A 157 24.20 -22.37 -1.36
C GLY A 157 24.33 -20.88 -1.62
N LEU A 158 23.48 -20.10 -0.99
CA LEU A 158 23.46 -18.64 -1.09
C LEU A 158 23.36 -17.99 0.28
N TYR A 159 24.07 -16.90 0.46
CA TYR A 159 24.00 -16.09 1.65
C TYR A 159 23.76 -14.62 1.31
N GLY A 160 22.85 -14.00 2.06
CA GLY A 160 22.57 -12.58 1.97
C GLY A 160 22.44 -11.95 3.36
N ILE A 161 22.96 -10.75 3.51
CA ILE A 161 22.72 -9.88 4.67
C ILE A 161 22.39 -8.48 4.17
N THR A 162 21.28 -7.95 4.68
CA THR A 162 20.88 -6.56 4.43
C THR A 162 20.59 -5.90 5.77
N LYS A 163 21.31 -4.83 6.07
CA LYS A 163 21.00 -3.99 7.22
C LYS A 163 20.39 -2.69 6.73
N THR A 164 19.20 -2.36 7.23
CA THR A 164 18.51 -1.10 6.94
C THR A 164 18.29 -0.35 8.24
N GLU A 165 18.65 0.91 8.26
CA GLU A 165 18.41 1.82 9.37
C GLU A 165 17.53 2.98 8.91
N ASP A 166 16.35 3.10 9.53
CA ASP A 166 15.38 4.16 9.30
C ASP A 166 15.39 5.10 10.50
N GLN A 167 15.54 6.39 10.26
CA GLN A 167 15.53 7.43 11.29
C GLN A 167 14.51 8.49 10.91
N GLN A 168 13.66 8.86 11.86
CA GLN A 168 12.76 10.00 11.72
C GLN A 168 12.85 10.90 12.95
N THR A 169 13.11 12.16 12.71
CA THR A 169 13.00 13.21 13.73
C THR A 169 11.89 14.16 13.33
N TYR A 170 10.99 14.42 14.25
CA TYR A 170 9.86 15.31 14.06
C TYR A 170 9.79 16.32 15.21
N GLY A 171 9.56 17.57 14.87
CA GLY A 171 9.33 18.64 15.84
C GLY A 171 8.20 19.56 15.39
N ASP A 172 7.37 20.00 16.34
CA ASP A 172 6.38 21.04 16.09
C ASP A 172 6.23 21.98 17.28
N VAL A 173 5.76 23.20 16.96
CA VAL A 173 5.33 24.18 17.94
C VAL A 173 3.97 24.71 17.50
N LEU A 174 3.02 24.76 18.44
CA LEU A 174 1.67 25.26 18.22
C LEU A 174 1.34 26.33 19.26
N LEU A 175 0.75 27.42 18.79
CA LEU A 175 0.02 28.40 19.59
C LEU A 175 -1.47 28.09 19.44
N ASN A 176 -2.15 27.84 20.56
CA ASN A 176 -3.57 27.50 20.57
C ASN A 176 -4.36 28.62 21.26
N ILE A 177 -5.44 29.01 20.62
CA ILE A 177 -6.39 30.04 21.08
C ILE A 177 -7.75 29.36 21.22
N ASP A 178 -8.36 29.46 22.39
CA ASP A 178 -9.74 29.04 22.65
C ASP A 178 -10.43 30.12 23.47
N LYS A 179 -11.22 30.95 22.81
CA LYS A 179 -11.80 32.15 23.43
C LYS A 179 -13.27 32.36 23.04
N THR A 180 -14.06 32.61 24.03
CA THR A 180 -15.44 33.04 23.86
C THR A 180 -15.52 34.56 24.05
N PHE A 181 -16.20 35.25 23.12
CA PHE A 181 -16.42 36.69 23.14
C PHE A 181 -17.91 36.98 23.37
N GLY A 182 -18.20 37.53 24.54
CA GLY A 182 -19.58 37.71 24.97
C GLY A 182 -20.37 36.41 25.05
N ALA A 183 -21.66 36.44 24.80
CA ALA A 183 -22.54 35.28 24.87
C ALA A 183 -22.67 34.53 23.54
N ASN A 184 -22.16 35.06 22.43
CA ASN A 184 -22.56 34.62 21.10
C ASN A 184 -21.40 34.09 20.24
N TRP A 185 -20.18 34.53 20.46
CA TRP A 185 -19.05 34.21 19.59
C TRP A 185 -18.04 33.28 20.27
N SER A 186 -17.58 32.29 19.57
CA SER A 186 -16.45 31.42 19.95
C SER A 186 -15.39 31.44 18.85
N LEU A 187 -14.14 31.44 19.25
CA LEU A 187 -12.97 31.29 18.37
C LEU A 187 -12.08 30.17 18.91
N GLN A 188 -11.90 29.14 18.12
CA GLN A 188 -10.84 28.15 18.31
C GLN A 188 -9.86 28.30 17.15
N ALA A 189 -8.60 28.64 17.45
CA ALA A 189 -7.60 28.83 16.43
C ALA A 189 -6.26 28.23 16.86
N ASN A 190 -5.49 27.81 15.89
CA ASN A 190 -4.11 27.41 16.10
C ASN A 190 -3.21 27.93 14.97
N VAL A 191 -1.98 28.25 15.34
CA VAL A 191 -0.90 28.59 14.41
C VAL A 191 0.29 27.75 14.80
N GLY A 192 0.92 27.12 13.83
CA GLY A 192 2.03 26.22 14.12
C GLY A 192 3.06 26.11 13.01
N ALA A 193 4.21 25.61 13.42
CA ALA A 193 5.32 25.27 12.53
C ALA A 193 5.75 23.82 12.79
N VAL A 194 6.14 23.11 11.73
CA VAL A 194 6.59 21.73 11.77
C VAL A 194 7.90 21.59 11.03
N ILE A 195 8.78 20.75 11.57
CA ILE A 195 9.94 20.22 10.86
C ILE A 195 9.93 18.69 11.00
N SER A 196 10.15 17.98 9.90
CA SER A 196 10.31 16.53 9.87
C SER A 196 11.51 16.18 9.02
N ASP A 197 12.39 15.36 9.55
CA ASP A 197 13.58 14.85 8.87
C ASP A 197 13.53 13.34 8.87
N ILE A 198 13.62 12.73 7.69
CA ILE A 198 13.56 11.29 7.51
C ILE A 198 14.79 10.85 6.75
N ARG A 199 15.47 9.84 7.27
CA ARG A 199 16.68 9.28 6.67
C ARG A 199 16.59 7.75 6.67
N GLN A 200 17.11 7.15 5.61
CA GLN A 200 17.35 5.73 5.51
C GLN A 200 18.77 5.48 5.05
N ASP A 201 19.46 4.56 5.70
CA ASP A 201 20.74 4.01 5.27
C ASP A 201 20.59 2.50 5.15
N ALA A 202 21.10 1.93 4.06
CA ALA A 202 21.04 0.49 3.80
C ALA A 202 22.40 -0.02 3.32
N PHE A 203 22.74 -1.22 3.80
CA PHE A 203 23.93 -1.95 3.40
C PHE A 203 23.53 -3.39 3.07
N LYS A 204 23.91 -3.87 1.89
CA LYS A 204 23.57 -5.21 1.38
C LYS A 204 24.82 -5.91 0.87
N ASN A 205 24.98 -7.16 1.30
CA ASN A 205 25.85 -8.14 0.68
C ASN A 205 25.04 -9.41 0.43
N ARG A 206 24.93 -9.83 -0.82
CA ARG A 206 24.14 -11.02 -1.20
C ARG A 206 24.76 -11.66 -2.41
N GLY A 207 24.91 -12.97 -2.37
CA GLY A 207 25.38 -13.72 -3.52
C GLY A 207 25.50 -15.22 -3.23
N PRO A 208 25.76 -16.01 -4.28
CA PRO A 208 26.02 -17.42 -4.15
C PRO A 208 27.35 -17.65 -3.42
N ILE A 209 27.43 -18.76 -2.67
CA ILE A 209 28.69 -19.19 -2.07
C ILE A 209 29.60 -19.72 -3.20
N MET A 210 30.87 -19.30 -3.21
CA MET A 210 31.83 -19.66 -4.24
C MET A 210 32.01 -21.16 -4.34
N GLU A 211 32.33 -21.71 -5.53
CA GLU A 211 32.48 -23.14 -5.76
C GLU A 211 33.66 -23.75 -4.96
N SER A 212 34.70 -22.99 -4.73
CA SER A 212 35.82 -23.39 -3.86
C SER A 212 35.53 -23.23 -2.38
N GLY A 213 34.36 -22.74 -2.02
CA GLY A 213 33.93 -22.48 -0.65
C GLY A 213 33.40 -23.70 0.06
N ILE A 214 33.09 -23.55 1.33
CA ILE A 214 32.49 -24.57 2.17
C ILE A 214 30.98 -24.49 2.06
N ALA A 215 30.34 -25.56 1.64
CA ALA A 215 28.88 -25.62 1.50
C ALA A 215 28.18 -25.30 2.84
N ASN A 216 27.13 -24.45 2.77
CA ASN A 216 26.34 -24.06 3.90
C ASN A 216 27.09 -23.24 4.99
N LEU A 217 28.28 -22.73 4.70
CA LEU A 217 28.98 -21.80 5.56
C LEU A 217 28.56 -20.37 5.20
N PHE A 218 27.55 -19.85 5.90
CA PHE A 218 26.90 -18.57 5.64
C PHE A 218 27.73 -17.40 6.20
N ASN A 219 28.68 -16.94 5.42
CA ASN A 219 29.53 -15.80 5.74
C ASN A 219 29.87 -15.00 4.48
N VAL A 220 30.03 -13.69 4.61
CA VAL A 220 30.29 -12.78 3.49
C VAL A 220 31.59 -13.07 2.74
N PHE A 221 32.62 -13.60 3.41
CA PHE A 221 33.89 -13.97 2.77
C PHE A 221 33.80 -15.24 1.90
N GLN A 222 32.70 -16.00 2.02
CA GLN A 222 32.43 -17.19 1.17
C GLN A 222 31.70 -16.84 -0.13
N LEU A 223 31.28 -15.60 -0.30
CA LEU A 223 30.52 -15.19 -1.47
C LEU A 223 31.42 -15.11 -2.71
N ASP A 224 30.88 -15.53 -3.84
CA ASP A 224 31.54 -15.42 -5.14
C ASP A 224 31.71 -13.95 -5.54
N ASP A 225 32.95 -13.48 -5.59
CA ASP A 225 33.26 -12.09 -5.89
C ASP A 225 32.76 -11.61 -7.26
N THR A 226 32.53 -12.51 -8.20
CA THR A 226 32.05 -12.18 -9.54
C THR A 226 30.53 -11.99 -9.58
N ARG A 227 29.79 -12.66 -8.69
CA ARG A 227 28.31 -12.72 -8.66
C ARG A 227 27.69 -12.02 -7.44
N VAL A 228 28.50 -11.62 -6.45
CA VAL A 228 28.01 -10.96 -5.25
C VAL A 228 27.51 -9.55 -5.57
N THR A 229 26.30 -9.25 -5.10
CA THR A 229 25.76 -7.89 -5.04
C THR A 229 26.24 -7.21 -3.76
N ARG A 230 27.02 -6.14 -3.91
CA ARG A 230 27.47 -5.27 -2.80
C ARG A 230 26.90 -3.89 -3.03
N GLU A 231 26.07 -3.45 -2.11
CA GLU A 231 25.37 -2.18 -2.24
C GLU A 231 25.41 -1.40 -0.92
N GLN A 232 25.70 -0.14 -1.01
CA GLN A 232 25.46 0.82 0.06
C GLN A 232 24.59 1.91 -0.53
N SER A 233 23.40 2.07 0.01
CA SER A 233 22.42 3.04 -0.45
C SER A 233 21.85 3.82 0.73
N GLY A 234 21.24 4.95 0.43
CA GLY A 234 20.57 5.75 1.43
C GLY A 234 19.93 6.97 0.83
N TRP A 235 19.06 7.59 1.61
CA TRP A 235 18.39 8.82 1.21
C TRP A 235 18.00 9.63 2.45
N ARG A 236 17.79 10.92 2.24
CA ARG A 236 17.28 11.84 3.25
C ARG A 236 16.27 12.77 2.63
N GLU A 237 15.19 13.02 3.35
CA GLU A 237 14.20 14.03 2.98
C GLU A 237 13.79 14.85 4.19
N GLN A 238 13.48 16.10 3.95
CA GLN A 238 13.05 17.03 4.98
C GLN A 238 11.79 17.76 4.54
N TYR A 239 10.89 17.95 5.49
CA TYR A 239 9.69 18.75 5.35
C TYR A 239 9.71 19.89 6.36
N GLN A 240 9.47 21.10 5.91
CA GLN A 240 9.20 22.26 6.74
C GLN A 240 7.79 22.76 6.42
N SER A 241 7.05 23.19 7.43
CA SER A 241 5.67 23.59 7.25
C SER A 241 5.28 24.71 8.19
N LEU A 242 4.48 25.63 7.68
CA LEU A 242 3.74 26.62 8.47
C LEU A 242 2.23 26.43 8.24
N PHE A 243 1.45 26.47 9.29
CA PHE A 243 0.02 26.30 9.16
C PHE A 243 -0.76 27.14 10.19
N ALA A 244 -1.99 27.45 9.81
CA ALA A 244 -2.95 28.06 10.70
C ALA A 244 -4.34 27.44 10.45
N SER A 245 -5.13 27.32 11.51
CA SER A 245 -6.54 27.01 11.40
C SER A 245 -7.34 27.88 12.37
N ALA A 246 -8.58 28.21 11.99
CA ALA A 246 -9.52 28.94 12.82
C ALA A 246 -10.92 28.39 12.61
N GLU A 247 -11.62 28.10 13.70
CA GLU A 247 -13.06 27.86 13.71
C GLU A 247 -13.75 29.00 14.46
N ILE A 248 -14.66 29.64 13.78
CA ILE A 248 -15.48 30.75 14.31
C ILE A 248 -16.90 30.23 14.49
N GLY A 249 -17.38 30.21 15.73
CA GLY A 249 -18.74 29.82 16.07
C GLY A 249 -19.59 31.04 16.43
N TYR A 250 -20.85 31.06 15.97
CA TYR A 250 -21.82 32.07 16.32
C TYR A 250 -23.09 31.43 16.89
N LYS A 251 -23.43 31.80 18.11
CA LYS A 251 -24.59 31.32 18.90
C LYS A 251 -24.66 29.79 19.02
N GLY A 252 -23.53 29.07 18.90
CA GLY A 252 -23.53 27.61 18.86
C GLY A 252 -24.26 26.99 17.67
N THR A 253 -24.69 27.81 16.71
CA THR A 253 -25.53 27.43 15.57
C THR A 253 -24.76 27.42 14.26
N TYR A 254 -23.99 28.47 14.00
CA TYR A 254 -23.21 28.64 12.77
C TYR A 254 -21.72 28.47 13.07
N TYR A 255 -21.04 27.75 12.22
CA TYR A 255 -19.61 27.55 12.33
C TYR A 255 -18.94 27.74 10.96
N LEU A 256 -17.84 28.47 10.96
CA LEU A 256 -16.97 28.68 9.82
C LEU A 256 -15.57 28.21 10.20
N THR A 257 -15.04 27.22 9.46
CA THR A 257 -13.68 26.71 9.65
C THR A 257 -12.82 27.13 8.47
N LEU A 258 -11.69 27.76 8.74
CA LEU A 258 -10.69 28.17 7.76
C LEU A 258 -9.36 27.52 8.10
N THR A 259 -8.70 26.90 7.11
CA THR A 259 -7.34 26.39 7.31
C THR A 259 -6.43 26.80 6.16
N GLY A 260 -5.18 26.99 6.48
CA GLY A 260 -4.14 27.21 5.50
C GLY A 260 -2.83 26.60 5.96
N ARG A 261 -2.14 25.92 5.05
CA ARG A 261 -0.83 25.32 5.30
C ARG A 261 0.06 25.53 4.10
N ASN A 262 1.33 25.85 4.34
CA ASN A 262 2.35 25.87 3.31
C ASN A 262 3.46 24.90 3.69
N ASP A 263 3.82 24.02 2.75
CA ASP A 263 4.88 23.02 2.92
C ASP A 263 6.05 23.28 1.96
N TRP A 264 7.26 23.10 2.49
CA TRP A 264 8.53 23.13 1.76
C TRP A 264 9.19 21.75 1.87
N PRO A 265 8.78 20.78 1.04
CA PRO A 265 9.45 19.48 1.01
C PRO A 265 10.76 19.58 0.22
N SER A 266 11.79 18.84 0.66
CA SER A 266 13.10 18.81 0.00
C SER A 266 13.03 18.30 -1.44
N GLN A 267 12.02 17.51 -1.81
CA GLN A 267 11.79 17.05 -3.19
C GLN A 267 11.61 18.20 -4.18
N LEU A 268 11.09 19.35 -3.72
CA LEU A 268 10.89 20.54 -4.57
C LEU A 268 12.13 21.46 -4.62
N ALA A 269 13.20 21.14 -3.92
CA ALA A 269 14.41 21.94 -3.91
C ALA A 269 15.31 21.74 -5.16
N GLY A 270 14.96 20.80 -6.04
CA GLY A 270 15.70 20.54 -7.28
C GLY A 270 15.51 21.62 -8.33
N SER A 271 16.49 21.78 -9.21
CA SER A 271 16.51 22.79 -10.27
C SER A 271 15.41 22.62 -11.33
N GLN A 272 14.83 21.43 -11.43
CA GLN A 272 13.77 21.10 -12.39
C GLN A 272 12.37 21.33 -11.81
N SER A 273 12.24 21.73 -10.55
CA SER A 273 10.95 22.08 -9.95
C SER A 273 10.57 23.53 -10.22
N VAL A 274 9.32 23.75 -10.64
CA VAL A 274 8.80 25.12 -10.88
C VAL A 274 8.58 25.88 -9.58
N LYS A 275 8.30 25.17 -8.47
CA LYS A 275 7.98 25.77 -7.17
C LYS A 275 8.72 25.03 -6.05
N ALA A 276 9.25 25.82 -5.10
CA ALA A 276 9.88 25.27 -3.90
C ALA A 276 8.89 24.91 -2.78
N SER A 277 7.63 25.29 -2.91
CA SER A 277 6.59 25.04 -1.90
C SER A 277 5.21 24.97 -2.53
N PHE A 278 4.24 24.50 -1.76
CA PHE A 278 2.84 24.53 -2.14
C PHE A 278 1.95 24.87 -0.94
N PHE A 279 0.89 25.60 -1.23
CA PHE A 279 -0.08 26.08 -0.25
C PHE A 279 -1.37 25.27 -0.34
N TYR A 280 -1.92 24.89 0.82
CA TYR A 280 -3.17 24.15 0.98
C TYR A 280 -4.21 25.00 1.69
N PRO A 281 -5.19 25.57 1.01
CA PRO A 281 -6.34 26.18 1.64
C PRO A 281 -7.45 25.16 1.89
N SER A 282 -8.22 25.36 2.96
CA SER A 282 -9.54 24.76 3.08
C SER A 282 -10.52 25.72 3.74
N VAL A 283 -11.79 25.55 3.40
CA VAL A 283 -12.92 26.26 4.00
C VAL A 283 -14.05 25.28 4.26
N GLY A 284 -14.60 25.33 5.47
CA GLY A 284 -15.76 24.55 5.87
C GLY A 284 -16.80 25.43 6.55
N ALA A 285 -18.06 25.13 6.30
CA ALA A 285 -19.16 25.76 6.99
C ALA A 285 -20.14 24.72 7.51
N SER A 286 -20.72 24.95 8.67
CA SER A 286 -21.79 24.11 9.18
C SER A 286 -22.83 24.88 9.95
N VAL A 287 -24.06 24.38 9.92
CA VAL A 287 -25.22 24.98 10.58
C VAL A 287 -25.95 23.88 11.36
N VAL A 288 -26.19 24.15 12.64
CA VAL A 288 -27.02 23.32 13.52
C VAL A 288 -28.46 23.75 13.37
N LEU A 289 -29.18 23.15 12.42
CA LEU A 289 -30.56 23.51 12.09
C LEU A 289 -31.53 23.34 13.26
N SER A 290 -31.27 22.37 14.13
CA SER A 290 -32.09 22.15 15.33
C SER A 290 -32.09 23.29 16.31
N GLN A 291 -31.16 24.23 16.21
CA GLN A 291 -31.17 25.45 17.02
C GLN A 291 -31.91 26.64 16.38
N LEU A 292 -32.24 26.50 15.09
CA LEU A 292 -32.96 27.55 14.33
C LEU A 292 -34.46 27.32 14.30
N ILE A 293 -34.91 26.09 14.56
CA ILE A 293 -36.32 25.72 14.50
C ILE A 293 -36.87 25.65 15.94
N PRO A 294 -37.63 26.65 16.41
CA PRO A 294 -38.09 26.72 17.79
C PRO A 294 -38.97 25.53 18.22
N ASP A 295 -39.83 25.06 17.32
CA ASP A 295 -40.78 23.96 17.57
C ASP A 295 -40.40 22.71 16.80
N MET A 296 -39.18 22.23 17.05
CA MET A 296 -38.71 21.00 16.40
C MET A 296 -39.54 19.79 16.88
N PRO A 297 -39.99 18.91 15.99
CA PRO A 297 -40.72 17.71 16.39
C PRO A 297 -39.94 16.90 17.44
N GLU A 298 -40.61 16.42 18.49
CA GLU A 298 -39.98 15.63 19.57
C GLU A 298 -39.15 14.42 19.04
N ASN A 299 -39.51 13.94 17.87
CA ASN A 299 -38.85 12.85 17.19
C ASN A 299 -37.54 13.24 16.48
N LEU A 300 -37.20 14.55 16.44
CA LEU A 300 -36.01 15.05 15.75
C LEU A 300 -35.19 15.93 16.69
N SER A 301 -34.23 15.40 17.39
CA SER A 301 -33.53 16.10 18.47
C SER A 301 -32.28 16.86 18.02
N TYR A 302 -31.72 16.54 16.88
CA TYR A 302 -30.50 17.18 16.35
C TYR A 302 -30.43 17.07 14.84
N VAL A 303 -30.17 18.19 14.16
CA VAL A 303 -29.88 18.24 12.72
C VAL A 303 -28.76 19.22 12.47
N LYS A 304 -27.68 18.75 11.84
CA LYS A 304 -26.54 19.58 11.41
C LYS A 304 -26.25 19.30 9.93
N VAL A 305 -26.16 20.36 9.15
CA VAL A 305 -25.69 20.33 7.77
C VAL A 305 -24.28 20.89 7.72
N ARG A 306 -23.39 20.27 6.96
CA ARG A 306 -22.01 20.73 6.77
C ARG A 306 -21.64 20.70 5.28
N GLY A 307 -20.75 21.62 4.90
CA GLY A 307 -20.13 21.63 3.59
C GLY A 307 -18.70 22.11 3.71
N SER A 308 -17.80 21.52 2.93
CA SER A 308 -16.39 21.92 2.92
C SER A 308 -15.78 21.81 1.53
N TRP A 309 -14.76 22.61 1.33
CA TRP A 309 -13.86 22.54 0.19
C TRP A 309 -12.41 22.59 0.68
N ALA A 310 -11.55 21.78 0.07
CA ALA A 310 -10.12 21.75 0.37
C ALA A 310 -9.31 21.51 -0.90
N SER A 311 -8.13 22.10 -0.95
CA SER A 311 -7.16 21.87 -2.01
C SER A 311 -5.84 21.45 -1.38
N VAL A 312 -5.41 20.20 -1.64
CA VAL A 312 -4.22 19.58 -1.05
C VAL A 312 -3.19 19.30 -2.14
N GLY A 313 -1.90 19.54 -1.88
CA GLY A 313 -0.82 19.19 -2.78
C GLY A 313 0.03 18.04 -2.24
N MET A 314 0.65 17.29 -3.14
CA MET A 314 1.67 16.28 -2.84
C MET A 314 2.93 16.53 -3.67
N PRO A 315 4.13 16.37 -3.10
CA PRO A 315 5.35 16.44 -3.88
C PRO A 315 5.44 15.20 -4.79
N PHE A 316 6.19 15.32 -5.86
CA PHE A 316 6.60 14.20 -6.68
C PHE A 316 7.68 13.34 -6.00
N ALA A 317 8.07 12.22 -6.62
CA ALA A 317 9.06 11.29 -6.08
C ALA A 317 10.42 11.96 -5.83
N ARG A 318 11.17 11.43 -4.84
CA ARG A 318 12.54 11.87 -4.54
C ARG A 318 13.43 11.78 -5.78
N PHE A 319 14.37 12.71 -5.91
CA PHE A 319 15.38 12.82 -6.96
C PHE A 319 14.83 13.12 -8.36
N LEU A 320 13.51 13.14 -8.56
CA LEU A 320 12.92 13.43 -9.86
C LEU A 320 13.27 14.84 -10.36
N ALA A 321 13.27 15.82 -9.45
CA ALA A 321 13.68 17.20 -9.79
C ALA A 321 15.20 17.43 -9.82
N ASN A 322 15.97 16.43 -9.42
CA ASN A 322 17.44 16.49 -9.37
C ASN A 322 18.01 15.09 -9.62
N PRO A 323 18.02 14.62 -10.88
CA PRO A 323 18.46 13.28 -11.24
C PRO A 323 19.90 13.02 -10.81
N VAL A 324 20.17 11.79 -10.41
CA VAL A 324 21.47 11.32 -9.94
C VAL A 324 21.88 10.06 -10.70
N TYR A 325 23.20 9.81 -10.79
CA TYR A 325 23.71 8.54 -11.28
C TYR A 325 23.34 7.42 -10.30
N VAL A 326 22.95 6.26 -10.84
CA VAL A 326 22.60 5.09 -10.06
C VAL A 326 23.66 4.01 -10.23
N TRP A 327 24.16 3.48 -9.12
CA TRP A 327 25.03 2.32 -9.15
C TRP A 327 24.21 1.05 -9.37
N ASP A 328 24.49 0.34 -10.46
CA ASP A 328 23.97 -1.00 -10.70
C ASP A 328 24.89 -2.01 -10.03
N ALA A 329 24.48 -2.49 -8.87
CA ALA A 329 25.28 -3.39 -8.06
C ALA A 329 25.42 -4.81 -8.67
N ASP A 330 24.48 -5.23 -9.52
CA ASP A 330 24.52 -6.53 -10.18
C ASP A 330 25.50 -6.51 -11.36
N ASN A 331 25.46 -5.45 -12.18
CA ASN A 331 26.37 -5.28 -13.32
C ASN A 331 27.65 -4.54 -13.00
N LYS A 332 27.81 -4.00 -11.77
CA LYS A 332 28.99 -3.28 -11.28
C LYS A 332 29.38 -2.08 -12.16
N VAL A 333 28.36 -1.34 -12.60
CA VAL A 333 28.55 -0.14 -13.44
C VAL A 333 27.70 1.02 -12.94
N TRP A 334 28.17 2.24 -13.22
CA TRP A 334 27.35 3.43 -13.06
C TRP A 334 26.39 3.55 -14.25
N LYS A 335 25.11 3.64 -13.98
CA LYS A 335 24.08 3.95 -14.97
C LYS A 335 23.77 5.44 -14.94
N THR A 336 23.65 6.02 -16.12
CA THR A 336 23.04 7.33 -16.26
C THR A 336 21.55 7.24 -15.98
N GLU A 337 20.97 8.37 -15.61
CA GLU A 337 19.51 8.48 -15.48
C GLU A 337 18.85 8.05 -16.79
N THR A 338 17.95 7.08 -16.71
CA THR A 338 17.18 6.58 -17.86
C THR A 338 15.88 7.34 -18.08
N ASN A 339 15.55 8.23 -17.14
CA ASN A 339 14.39 9.09 -17.26
C ASN A 339 14.76 10.37 -18.00
N TYR A 340 13.92 10.75 -18.94
CA TYR A 340 14.10 12.01 -19.66
C TYR A 340 14.03 13.19 -18.67
N PRO A 341 15.00 14.13 -18.67
CA PRO A 341 14.97 15.28 -17.77
C PRO A 341 13.71 16.12 -17.94
N PHE A 342 13.05 16.42 -16.85
CA PHE A 342 11.82 17.19 -16.82
C PHE A 342 12.08 18.56 -16.17
N TYR A 343 11.66 19.67 -16.81
CA TYR A 343 12.07 21.01 -16.40
C TYR A 343 10.97 21.87 -15.79
N ASP A 344 9.72 21.40 -15.73
CA ASP A 344 8.60 22.13 -15.17
C ASP A 344 7.72 21.28 -14.22
N LEU A 345 8.36 20.48 -13.38
CA LEU A 345 7.71 19.64 -12.41
C LEU A 345 6.85 20.46 -11.43
N LYS A 346 5.59 20.06 -11.31
CA LYS A 346 4.59 20.66 -10.41
C LYS A 346 4.18 19.64 -9.36
N PRO A 347 3.86 20.08 -8.14
CA PRO A 347 3.22 19.19 -7.18
C PRO A 347 1.89 18.66 -7.73
N GLU A 348 1.61 17.39 -7.47
CA GLU A 348 0.28 16.83 -7.67
C GLU A 348 -0.70 17.58 -6.77
N ARG A 349 -1.92 17.84 -7.25
CA ARG A 349 -2.92 18.59 -6.51
C ARG A 349 -4.27 17.89 -6.51
N THR A 350 -4.92 17.89 -5.35
CA THR A 350 -6.23 17.31 -5.17
C THR A 350 -7.19 18.36 -4.63
N ASP A 351 -8.21 18.68 -5.41
CA ASP A 351 -9.33 19.52 -4.98
C ASP A 351 -10.51 18.63 -4.60
N SER A 352 -11.07 18.86 -3.44
CA SER A 352 -12.20 18.09 -2.92
C SER A 352 -13.30 19.01 -2.38
N TRP A 353 -14.53 18.60 -2.54
CA TRP A 353 -15.66 19.17 -1.83
C TRP A 353 -16.53 18.04 -1.25
N GLU A 354 -17.09 18.32 -0.10
CA GLU A 354 -17.96 17.42 0.64
C GLU A 354 -19.19 18.18 1.17
N VAL A 355 -20.32 17.51 1.16
CA VAL A 355 -21.53 17.92 1.85
C VAL A 355 -22.00 16.78 2.75
N GLY A 356 -22.44 17.13 3.96
CA GLY A 356 -22.85 16.12 4.94
C GLY A 356 -24.04 16.55 5.78
N LEU A 357 -24.76 15.56 6.25
CA LEU A 357 -25.89 15.67 7.15
C LEU A 357 -25.68 14.76 8.35
N THR A 358 -25.77 15.35 9.55
CA THR A 358 -25.79 14.59 10.80
C THR A 358 -27.14 14.79 11.46
N MET A 359 -27.80 13.70 11.87
CA MET A 359 -29.14 13.72 12.42
C MET A 359 -29.29 12.78 13.62
N ARG A 360 -30.02 13.20 14.66
CA ARG A 360 -30.51 12.33 15.74
C ARG A 360 -32.02 12.38 15.76
N PHE A 361 -32.65 11.21 15.67
CA PHE A 361 -34.10 11.12 15.54
C PHE A 361 -34.67 9.90 16.28
N LEU A 362 -35.96 9.94 16.56
CA LEU A 362 -36.68 8.91 17.30
C LEU A 362 -36.01 8.53 18.64
N LYS A 363 -35.29 9.47 19.24
CA LYS A 363 -34.52 9.33 20.51
C LYS A 363 -33.37 8.32 20.50
N HIS A 364 -33.38 7.37 19.58
CA HIS A 364 -32.52 6.19 19.56
C HIS A 364 -31.62 6.10 18.33
N PHE A 365 -31.90 6.85 17.29
CA PHE A 365 -31.18 6.77 16.02
C PHE A 365 -30.20 7.92 15.84
N ASN A 366 -29.01 7.59 15.32
CA ASN A 366 -28.03 8.54 14.84
C ASN A 366 -27.78 8.24 13.36
N LEU A 367 -27.84 9.26 12.52
CA LEU A 367 -27.54 9.17 11.09
C LEU A 367 -26.44 10.17 10.76
N ASP A 368 -25.42 9.73 10.06
CA ASP A 368 -24.43 10.57 9.39
C ASP A 368 -24.32 10.14 7.93
N VAL A 369 -24.52 11.08 7.02
CA VAL A 369 -24.40 10.85 5.57
C VAL A 369 -23.54 11.93 5.00
N SER A 370 -22.55 11.54 4.20
CA SER A 370 -21.77 12.48 3.41
C SER A 370 -21.69 12.06 1.94
N TYR A 371 -21.61 13.05 1.08
CA TYR A 371 -21.28 12.92 -0.32
C TYR A 371 -20.06 13.75 -0.62
N TYR A 372 -19.07 13.16 -1.28
CA TYR A 372 -17.85 13.83 -1.67
C TYR A 372 -17.56 13.69 -3.16
N ASN A 373 -16.81 14.65 -3.67
CA ASN A 373 -16.22 14.61 -5.01
C ASN A 373 -14.84 15.22 -4.96
N THR A 374 -13.86 14.44 -5.39
CA THR A 374 -12.44 14.76 -5.34
C THR A 374 -11.87 14.66 -6.75
N LYS A 375 -11.13 15.67 -7.19
CA LYS A 375 -10.38 15.66 -8.45
C LYS A 375 -8.91 15.85 -8.16
N THR A 376 -8.09 14.85 -8.50
CA THR A 376 -6.63 14.93 -8.49
C THR A 376 -6.14 15.26 -9.89
N TYR A 377 -5.20 16.18 -10.02
CA TYR A 377 -4.60 16.61 -11.28
C TYR A 377 -3.09 16.83 -11.13
N ASN A 378 -2.38 17.03 -12.23
CA ASN A 378 -0.92 16.97 -12.33
C ASN A 378 -0.37 15.61 -11.87
N GLN A 379 -1.14 14.51 -12.04
CA GLN A 379 -0.61 13.20 -11.75
C GLN A 379 0.52 12.86 -12.70
N THR A 380 1.60 12.32 -12.13
CA THR A 380 2.77 11.91 -12.89
C THR A 380 2.53 10.52 -13.45
N PHE A 381 2.63 10.39 -14.78
CA PHE A 381 2.72 9.11 -15.48
C PHE A 381 4.10 9.00 -16.12
N ASP A 382 4.57 7.78 -16.28
CA ASP A 382 5.88 7.40 -16.79
C ASP A 382 5.80 6.52 -18.05
N PRO A 383 5.17 7.01 -19.15
CA PRO A 383 5.11 6.25 -20.38
C PRO A 383 6.51 5.92 -20.88
N GLN A 384 6.69 4.66 -21.30
CA GLN A 384 7.92 4.24 -21.95
C GLN A 384 8.08 4.96 -23.29
N ILE A 385 9.31 5.33 -23.60
CA ILE A 385 9.73 5.91 -24.86
C ILE A 385 10.78 5.02 -25.53
N SER A 386 11.06 5.27 -26.81
CA SER A 386 12.07 4.50 -27.52
C SER A 386 13.44 4.71 -26.91
N VAL A 387 14.12 3.62 -26.57
CA VAL A 387 15.51 3.65 -26.06
C VAL A 387 16.52 4.27 -27.02
N SER A 388 16.15 4.45 -28.29
CA SER A 388 16.96 5.16 -29.29
C SER A 388 17.16 6.65 -28.95
N SER A 389 16.33 7.21 -28.07
CA SER A 389 16.50 8.56 -27.54
C SER A 389 17.59 8.67 -26.44
N GLY A 390 18.17 7.55 -26.01
CA GLY A 390 19.06 7.48 -24.85
C GLY A 390 18.33 7.39 -23.51
N TYR A 391 16.99 7.46 -23.51
CA TYR A 391 16.14 7.36 -22.33
C TYR A 391 15.07 6.28 -22.53
N SER A 392 14.62 5.66 -21.46
CA SER A 392 13.57 4.63 -21.51
C SER A 392 12.21 5.14 -21.04
N THR A 393 12.20 6.19 -20.25
CA THR A 393 10.99 6.69 -19.58
C THR A 393 10.89 8.21 -19.73
N LEU A 394 9.68 8.68 -19.95
CA LEU A 394 9.33 10.10 -19.95
C LEU A 394 8.29 10.36 -18.86
N TYR A 395 8.59 11.26 -17.93
CA TYR A 395 7.58 11.68 -16.95
C TYR A 395 6.66 12.74 -17.55
N VAL A 396 5.36 12.55 -17.38
CA VAL A 396 4.32 13.45 -17.87
C VAL A 396 3.34 13.77 -16.75
N GLN A 397 3.09 15.04 -16.50
CA GLN A 397 2.19 15.50 -15.44
C GLN A 397 0.88 16.09 -15.98
N THR A 398 0.17 15.33 -16.81
CA THR A 398 -1.12 15.75 -17.39
C THR A 398 -2.30 14.96 -16.86
N GLY A 399 -2.04 13.89 -16.10
CA GLY A 399 -3.09 13.00 -15.61
C GLY A 399 -4.06 13.65 -14.66
N SER A 400 -5.34 13.32 -14.83
CA SER A 400 -6.36 13.68 -13.84
C SER A 400 -7.33 12.54 -13.57
N VAL A 401 -7.65 12.36 -12.28
CA VAL A 401 -8.53 11.30 -11.79
C VAL A 401 -9.57 11.89 -10.85
N ARG A 402 -10.80 11.43 -10.98
CA ARG A 402 -11.91 11.82 -10.13
C ARG A 402 -12.35 10.64 -9.26
N ASN A 403 -12.56 10.91 -7.98
CA ASN A 403 -13.25 10.05 -7.03
C ASN A 403 -14.50 10.74 -6.53
N ARG A 404 -15.63 10.07 -6.52
CA ARG A 404 -16.88 10.55 -5.91
C ARG A 404 -17.56 9.40 -5.18
N GLY A 405 -18.18 9.72 -4.06
CA GLY A 405 -18.78 8.65 -3.28
C GLY A 405 -19.76 9.14 -2.23
N ILE A 406 -20.42 8.17 -1.63
CA ILE A 406 -21.34 8.32 -0.52
C ILE A 406 -20.82 7.50 0.65
N GLU A 407 -20.87 8.10 1.84
CA GLU A 407 -20.65 7.43 3.11
C GLU A 407 -21.87 7.59 3.99
N LEU A 408 -22.28 6.50 4.63
CA LEU A 408 -23.43 6.47 5.53
C LEU A 408 -23.05 5.71 6.79
N ALA A 409 -23.40 6.29 7.94
CA ALA A 409 -23.37 5.63 9.23
C ALA A 409 -24.74 5.77 9.89
N LEU A 410 -25.38 4.64 10.23
CA LEU A 410 -26.64 4.59 10.94
C LEU A 410 -26.45 3.81 12.24
N GLY A 411 -26.64 4.51 13.35
CA GLY A 411 -26.58 3.94 14.69
C GLY A 411 -27.97 3.87 15.32
N TYR A 412 -28.21 2.82 16.05
CA TYR A 412 -29.34 2.64 16.94
C TYR A 412 -28.84 2.25 18.32
N GLY A 413 -29.43 2.82 19.37
CA GLY A 413 -29.11 2.43 20.74
C GLY A 413 -30.31 2.60 21.65
N ASN A 414 -30.64 1.54 22.41
CA ASN A 414 -31.70 1.59 23.39
C ASN A 414 -31.41 0.68 24.60
N LYS A 415 -32.04 1.01 25.71
CA LYS A 415 -31.94 0.27 26.96
C LYS A 415 -33.34 0.03 27.54
N TRP A 416 -33.67 -1.24 27.80
CA TRP A 416 -34.90 -1.69 28.43
C TRP A 416 -34.59 -2.40 29.76
N GLY A 417 -34.70 -1.66 30.85
CA GLY A 417 -34.30 -2.18 32.15
C GLY A 417 -32.82 -2.56 32.19
N GLU A 418 -32.52 -3.84 32.39
CA GLU A 418 -31.16 -4.37 32.45
C GLU A 418 -30.61 -4.82 31.07
N PHE A 419 -31.46 -4.82 30.04
CA PHE A 419 -31.07 -5.17 28.67
C PHE A 419 -30.77 -3.91 27.86
N SER A 420 -29.63 -3.88 27.17
CA SER A 420 -29.30 -2.85 26.21
C SER A 420 -28.87 -3.44 24.87
N TRP A 421 -29.27 -2.78 23.80
CA TRP A 421 -28.88 -3.11 22.44
C TRP A 421 -28.35 -1.87 21.72
N SER A 422 -27.20 -2.03 21.10
CA SER A 422 -26.58 -1.06 20.21
C SER A 422 -26.33 -1.72 18.86
N SER A 423 -26.76 -1.07 17.80
CA SER A 423 -26.60 -1.54 16.41
C SER A 423 -26.02 -0.41 15.58
N ASN A 424 -24.94 -0.67 14.83
CA ASN A 424 -24.29 0.30 13.97
C ASN A 424 -24.12 -0.29 12.57
N PHE A 425 -24.66 0.38 11.59
CA PHE A 425 -24.51 0.04 10.18
C PHE A 425 -23.70 1.13 9.48
N THR A 426 -22.71 0.71 8.68
CA THR A 426 -21.92 1.62 7.85
C THR A 426 -21.92 1.13 6.40
N LEU A 427 -21.95 2.08 5.48
CA LEU A 427 -21.85 1.88 4.04
C LEU A 427 -20.91 2.92 3.46
N SER A 428 -19.98 2.49 2.62
CA SER A 428 -19.18 3.37 1.77
C SER A 428 -19.19 2.89 0.33
N SER A 429 -19.35 3.82 -0.61
CA SER A 429 -19.28 3.57 -2.05
C SER A 429 -18.44 4.65 -2.69
N ASN A 430 -17.45 4.25 -3.50
CA ASN A 430 -16.59 5.16 -4.24
C ASN A 430 -16.58 4.79 -5.73
N GLN A 431 -16.70 5.79 -6.59
CA GLN A 431 -16.50 5.67 -8.02
C GLN A 431 -15.22 6.40 -8.43
N ASN A 432 -14.20 5.63 -8.84
CA ASN A 432 -12.97 6.15 -9.42
C ASN A 432 -13.13 6.27 -10.95
N ARG A 433 -12.68 7.38 -11.54
CA ARG A 433 -12.69 7.60 -12.98
C ARG A 433 -11.49 8.40 -13.44
N ILE A 434 -10.77 7.88 -14.41
CA ILE A 434 -9.69 8.56 -15.12
C ILE A 434 -10.34 9.58 -16.08
N LEU A 435 -10.01 10.84 -15.92
CA LEU A 435 -10.50 11.93 -16.79
C LEU A 435 -9.53 12.17 -17.94
N GLU A 436 -8.23 12.18 -17.63
CA GLU A 436 -7.14 12.41 -18.57
C GLU A 436 -5.94 11.55 -18.16
N LEU A 437 -5.20 11.05 -19.13
CA LEU A 437 -3.91 10.38 -18.95
C LEU A 437 -2.78 11.30 -19.45
N VAL A 438 -2.36 11.16 -20.69
CA VAL A 438 -1.40 12.05 -21.34
C VAL A 438 -2.17 12.82 -22.39
N ASP A 439 -2.35 14.11 -22.20
CA ASP A 439 -3.09 14.94 -23.15
C ASP A 439 -2.23 16.11 -23.62
N ASN A 440 -2.12 16.18 -24.96
CA ASN A 440 -1.46 17.28 -25.69
C ASN A 440 -0.10 17.71 -25.08
N TYR A 441 0.68 16.70 -24.65
CA TYR A 441 2.01 16.93 -24.09
C TYR A 441 3.04 17.10 -25.21
N ARG A 442 3.79 18.19 -25.17
CA ARG A 442 4.86 18.44 -26.15
C ARG A 442 6.09 17.61 -25.78
N HIS A 443 6.43 16.64 -26.63
CA HIS A 443 7.64 15.84 -26.44
C HIS A 443 8.87 16.73 -26.56
N PRO A 444 9.74 16.79 -25.55
CA PRO A 444 10.79 17.81 -25.50
C PRO A 444 11.84 17.68 -26.61
N GLU A 445 12.15 16.46 -27.07
CA GLU A 445 13.14 16.24 -28.13
C GLU A 445 12.56 16.43 -29.55
N THR A 446 11.40 15.84 -29.80
CA THR A 446 10.80 15.86 -31.12
C THR A 446 9.96 17.09 -31.39
N GLY A 447 9.58 17.82 -30.32
CA GLY A 447 8.67 18.94 -30.39
C GLY A 447 7.23 18.56 -30.77
N GLN A 448 6.95 17.27 -30.99
CA GLN A 448 5.63 16.77 -31.36
C GLN A 448 4.71 16.70 -30.12
N PHE A 449 3.43 16.90 -30.36
CA PHE A 449 2.43 16.71 -29.32
C PHE A 449 2.04 15.24 -29.19
N VAL A 450 2.06 14.71 -27.97
CA VAL A 450 1.73 13.33 -27.65
C VAL A 450 0.45 13.32 -26.83
N THR A 451 -0.50 12.50 -27.26
CA THR A 451 -1.70 12.17 -26.48
C THR A 451 -1.78 10.65 -26.36
N LYS A 452 -2.00 10.15 -25.15
CA LYS A 452 -2.20 8.73 -24.88
C LYS A 452 -3.44 8.56 -24.01
N ASP A 453 -4.43 7.88 -24.55
CA ASP A 453 -5.67 7.53 -23.84
C ASP A 453 -5.63 6.12 -23.22
N ARG A 454 -4.50 5.42 -23.40
CA ARG A 454 -4.24 4.07 -22.88
C ARG A 454 -2.80 3.95 -22.39
N LEU A 455 -2.62 3.42 -21.16
CA LEU A 455 -1.31 3.05 -20.60
C LEU A 455 -1.42 1.66 -19.97
N ASP A 456 -0.55 0.75 -20.36
CA ASP A 456 -0.37 -0.54 -19.68
C ASP A 456 0.67 -0.35 -18.58
N VAL A 457 0.27 -0.55 -17.33
CA VAL A 457 1.15 -0.42 -16.16
C VAL A 457 1.61 -1.78 -15.62
N GLY A 458 1.33 -2.84 -16.40
CA GLY A 458 1.70 -4.19 -16.05
C GLY A 458 0.71 -4.88 -15.12
N GLY A 459 1.05 -6.09 -14.73
CA GLY A 459 0.18 -6.92 -13.90
C GLY A 459 0.82 -8.24 -13.53
N LEU A 460 0.00 -9.26 -13.37
CA LEU A 460 0.43 -10.61 -13.03
C LEU A 460 -0.02 -11.59 -14.11
N ASN A 461 0.92 -12.30 -14.70
CA ASN A 461 0.71 -13.17 -15.86
C ASN A 461 0.04 -12.41 -17.01
N GLN A 462 -1.17 -12.82 -17.41
CA GLN A 462 -1.91 -12.25 -18.53
C GLN A 462 -2.94 -11.19 -18.11
N ALA A 463 -3.06 -10.93 -16.82
CA ALA A 463 -3.98 -9.94 -16.27
C ALA A 463 -3.23 -8.65 -15.92
N HIS A 464 -3.45 -7.60 -16.71
CA HIS A 464 -2.77 -6.31 -16.57
C HIS A 464 -3.71 -5.19 -16.14
N PHE A 465 -3.19 -4.27 -15.35
CA PHE A 465 -3.84 -3.00 -15.13
C PHE A 465 -3.60 -2.12 -16.35
N ILE A 466 -4.66 -1.81 -17.07
CA ILE A 466 -4.60 -0.93 -18.23
C ILE A 466 -5.42 0.32 -17.93
N LEU A 467 -4.71 1.44 -17.80
CA LEU A 467 -5.33 2.73 -17.57
C LEU A 467 -5.90 3.24 -18.88
N LYS A 468 -7.21 3.53 -18.91
CA LYS A 468 -7.91 4.12 -20.06
C LYS A 468 -8.68 5.36 -19.64
N LYS A 469 -8.68 6.38 -20.48
CA LYS A 469 -9.56 7.54 -20.30
C LYS A 469 -11.02 7.09 -20.19
N GLY A 470 -11.70 7.53 -19.14
CA GLY A 470 -13.06 7.12 -18.83
C GLY A 470 -13.20 5.84 -18.01
N GLY A 471 -12.14 5.04 -17.89
CA GLY A 471 -12.04 3.87 -17.01
C GLY A 471 -11.66 4.22 -15.58
N SER A 472 -11.26 3.20 -14.80
CA SER A 472 -10.82 3.30 -13.42
C SER A 472 -9.35 2.91 -13.29
N LEU A 473 -8.65 3.45 -12.29
CA LEU A 473 -7.28 3.03 -11.95
C LEU A 473 -7.19 1.55 -11.52
N GLY A 474 -8.31 0.95 -11.12
CA GLY A 474 -8.38 -0.45 -10.72
C GLY A 474 -8.91 -1.37 -11.82
N ASP A 475 -9.04 -0.93 -13.05
CA ASP A 475 -9.54 -1.76 -14.14
C ASP A 475 -8.48 -2.78 -14.57
N LEU A 476 -8.86 -4.05 -14.57
CA LEU A 476 -8.03 -5.18 -14.94
C LEU A 476 -8.48 -5.73 -16.29
N TYR A 477 -7.51 -5.99 -17.16
CA TYR A 477 -7.73 -6.46 -18.53
C TYR A 477 -6.90 -7.71 -18.80
N SER A 478 -7.38 -8.57 -19.68
CA SER A 478 -6.55 -9.62 -20.30
C SER A 478 -5.77 -9.04 -21.49
N ILE A 479 -4.49 -9.39 -21.56
CA ILE A 479 -3.61 -9.03 -22.69
C ILE A 479 -3.54 -10.13 -23.75
N ILE A 480 -4.29 -11.22 -23.56
CA ILE A 480 -4.43 -12.30 -24.53
C ILE A 480 -5.89 -12.71 -24.67
N ASP A 481 -6.24 -13.30 -25.80
CA ASP A 481 -7.49 -14.03 -26.02
C ASP A 481 -7.20 -15.34 -26.75
N LEU A 482 -8.20 -16.22 -26.82
CA LEU A 482 -8.15 -17.38 -27.68
C LEU A 482 -8.19 -16.95 -29.16
N LYS A 483 -7.36 -17.58 -29.99
CA LYS A 483 -7.44 -17.40 -31.43
C LYS A 483 -8.81 -17.86 -31.94
N ARG A 484 -9.47 -17.03 -32.76
CA ARG A 484 -10.81 -17.31 -33.31
C ARG A 484 -10.81 -17.14 -34.81
N ASP A 485 -11.72 -17.85 -35.47
CA ASP A 485 -12.01 -17.66 -36.89
C ASP A 485 -12.91 -16.41 -37.13
N ALA A 486 -13.24 -16.13 -38.39
CA ALA A 486 -14.09 -15.01 -38.78
C ALA A 486 -15.53 -15.10 -38.23
N ASN A 487 -15.98 -16.27 -37.83
CA ASN A 487 -17.31 -16.52 -37.24
C ASN A 487 -17.29 -16.49 -35.70
N GLY A 488 -16.12 -16.27 -35.09
CA GLY A 488 -15.96 -16.25 -33.65
C GLY A 488 -15.76 -17.62 -33.00
N HIS A 489 -15.61 -18.68 -33.77
CA HIS A 489 -15.29 -20.01 -33.25
C HIS A 489 -13.83 -20.08 -32.81
N ILE A 490 -13.55 -20.85 -31.76
CA ILE A 490 -12.18 -21.08 -31.29
C ILE A 490 -11.41 -21.87 -32.35
N TYR A 491 -10.24 -21.34 -32.77
CA TYR A 491 -9.38 -22.04 -33.72
C TYR A 491 -8.72 -23.25 -33.05
N VAL A 492 -8.86 -24.41 -33.67
CA VAL A 492 -8.26 -25.68 -33.26
C VAL A 492 -7.42 -26.19 -34.43
N ASP A 493 -6.18 -26.57 -34.20
CA ASP A 493 -5.33 -27.14 -35.26
C ASP A 493 -5.60 -28.65 -35.48
N GLU A 494 -4.94 -29.24 -36.45
CA GLU A 494 -5.05 -30.65 -36.80
C GLU A 494 -4.61 -31.63 -35.69
N ASN A 495 -3.98 -31.11 -34.62
CA ASN A 495 -3.55 -31.86 -33.44
C ASN A 495 -4.41 -31.54 -32.20
N ASP A 496 -5.60 -30.99 -32.39
CA ASP A 496 -6.54 -30.56 -31.33
C ASP A 496 -5.96 -29.50 -30.36
N ARG A 497 -5.04 -28.64 -30.86
CA ARG A 497 -4.43 -27.59 -30.06
C ARG A 497 -5.14 -26.27 -30.24
N ILE A 498 -5.36 -25.60 -29.11
CA ILE A 498 -5.92 -24.25 -29.04
C ILE A 498 -4.77 -23.25 -28.92
N TYR A 499 -4.87 -22.13 -29.61
CA TYR A 499 -3.87 -21.06 -29.60
C TYR A 499 -4.41 -19.79 -28.97
N THR A 500 -3.51 -19.01 -28.39
CA THR A 500 -3.78 -17.67 -27.92
C THR A 500 -3.18 -16.65 -28.87
N VAL A 501 -3.77 -15.46 -28.89
CA VAL A 501 -3.28 -14.29 -29.63
C VAL A 501 -3.13 -13.12 -28.68
N SER A 502 -2.12 -12.28 -28.93
CA SER A 502 -1.85 -11.04 -28.20
C SER A 502 -1.73 -9.82 -29.10
N GLU A 503 -1.64 -10.05 -30.43
CA GLU A 503 -1.47 -8.98 -31.41
C GLU A 503 -2.83 -8.44 -31.86
N ASN A 504 -2.94 -7.10 -31.96
CA ASN A 504 -4.12 -6.39 -32.45
C ASN A 504 -5.42 -6.70 -31.69
N LEU A 505 -5.32 -7.05 -30.41
CA LEU A 505 -6.49 -7.26 -29.58
C LEU A 505 -7.02 -5.93 -29.04
N ASP A 506 -8.33 -5.77 -29.09
CA ASP A 506 -9.01 -4.85 -28.19
C ASP A 506 -8.83 -5.33 -26.76
N ASP A 507 -8.53 -4.42 -25.84
CA ASP A 507 -8.34 -4.79 -24.44
C ASP A 507 -9.62 -5.42 -23.86
N ILE A 508 -9.51 -6.67 -23.39
CA ILE A 508 -10.63 -7.41 -22.81
C ILE A 508 -10.73 -7.07 -21.33
N LYS A 509 -11.71 -6.26 -20.96
CA LYS A 509 -11.94 -5.88 -19.57
C LYS A 509 -12.46 -7.06 -18.76
N LEU A 510 -11.69 -7.47 -17.75
CA LEU A 510 -12.08 -8.51 -16.78
C LEU A 510 -12.96 -7.95 -15.67
N GLY A 511 -12.73 -6.71 -15.27
CA GLY A 511 -13.46 -6.03 -14.23
C GLY A 511 -12.63 -4.95 -13.54
N SER A 512 -13.01 -4.56 -12.33
CA SER A 512 -12.25 -3.63 -11.49
C SER A 512 -11.94 -4.28 -10.14
N VAL A 513 -10.74 -4.05 -9.62
CA VAL A 513 -10.36 -4.49 -8.26
C VAL A 513 -11.06 -3.65 -7.18
N PHE A 514 -11.60 -2.48 -7.54
CA PHE A 514 -12.33 -1.65 -6.60
C PHE A 514 -13.74 -2.19 -6.36
N PRO A 515 -14.17 -2.33 -5.09
CA PRO A 515 -15.52 -2.72 -4.77
C PRO A 515 -16.52 -1.60 -5.15
N LYS A 516 -17.74 -1.99 -5.42
CA LYS A 516 -18.87 -1.06 -5.61
C LYS A 516 -19.30 -0.46 -4.28
N ALA A 517 -19.24 -1.26 -3.20
CA ALA A 517 -19.55 -0.83 -1.85
C ALA A 517 -18.84 -1.69 -0.81
N ASN A 518 -18.52 -1.08 0.34
CA ASN A 518 -18.13 -1.76 1.56
C ASN A 518 -19.20 -1.49 2.61
N MET A 519 -19.58 -2.52 3.35
CA MET A 519 -20.61 -2.47 4.38
C MET A 519 -20.11 -3.15 5.65
N ALA A 520 -20.53 -2.64 6.80
CA ALA A 520 -20.37 -3.34 8.06
C ALA A 520 -21.58 -3.12 8.94
N TRP A 521 -22.01 -4.17 9.62
CA TRP A 521 -23.10 -4.13 10.56
C TRP A 521 -22.67 -4.77 11.86
N ARG A 522 -22.55 -3.94 12.89
CA ARG A 522 -22.14 -4.33 14.24
C ARG A 522 -23.34 -4.28 15.16
N ASN A 523 -23.51 -5.33 16.00
CA ASN A 523 -24.49 -5.39 17.05
C ASN A 523 -23.82 -5.76 18.37
N ASP A 524 -24.16 -5.03 19.41
CA ASP A 524 -23.71 -5.26 20.76
C ASP A 524 -24.94 -5.35 21.69
N PHE A 525 -25.06 -6.46 22.40
CA PHE A 525 -26.12 -6.73 23.36
C PHE A 525 -25.52 -6.85 24.75
N ARG A 526 -26.17 -6.28 25.72
CA ARG A 526 -25.78 -6.43 27.12
C ARG A 526 -27.01 -6.71 27.97
N TRP A 527 -26.94 -7.75 28.75
CA TRP A 527 -27.93 -8.10 29.76
C TRP A 527 -27.25 -8.35 31.08
N LYS A 528 -27.49 -7.49 32.08
CA LYS A 528 -26.78 -7.52 33.37
C LYS A 528 -25.25 -7.51 33.16
N ASN A 529 -24.60 -8.59 33.58
CA ASN A 529 -23.15 -8.79 33.49
C ASN A 529 -22.73 -9.54 32.22
N LEU A 530 -23.68 -9.99 31.39
CA LEU A 530 -23.41 -10.68 30.15
C LEU A 530 -23.38 -9.69 28.99
N SER A 531 -22.36 -9.77 28.16
CA SER A 531 -22.24 -8.99 26.93
C SER A 531 -21.96 -9.91 25.76
N PHE A 532 -22.66 -9.69 24.66
CA PHE A 532 -22.48 -10.40 23.39
C PHE A 532 -22.45 -9.39 22.25
N GLY A 533 -21.46 -9.51 21.37
CA GLY A 533 -21.36 -8.68 20.20
C GLY A 533 -20.92 -9.49 18.98
N PHE A 534 -21.45 -9.10 17.81
CA PHE A 534 -20.98 -9.62 16.54
C PHE A 534 -20.94 -8.50 15.50
N MET A 535 -20.11 -8.70 14.48
CA MET A 535 -20.01 -7.83 13.33
C MET A 535 -20.03 -8.67 12.04
N VAL A 536 -20.85 -8.24 11.10
CA VAL A 536 -20.86 -8.77 9.73
C VAL A 536 -20.35 -7.67 8.82
N SER A 537 -19.33 -7.98 8.02
CA SER A 537 -18.81 -7.06 7.00
C SER A 537 -18.97 -7.68 5.62
N ALA A 538 -19.26 -6.84 4.63
CA ALA A 538 -19.41 -7.25 3.25
C ALA A 538 -18.67 -6.28 2.32
N ARG A 539 -17.96 -6.84 1.35
CA ARG A 539 -17.38 -6.13 0.22
C ARG A 539 -18.16 -6.55 -1.03
N ILE A 540 -18.86 -5.62 -1.62
CA ILE A 540 -19.73 -5.88 -2.79
C ILE A 540 -18.97 -5.52 -4.06
N GLY A 541 -18.78 -6.53 -4.92
CA GLY A 541 -18.00 -6.37 -6.15
C GLY A 541 -16.48 -6.32 -5.89
N GLY A 542 -15.76 -5.98 -6.93
CA GLY A 542 -14.31 -6.13 -6.98
C GLY A 542 -13.92 -7.52 -7.46
N ILE A 543 -12.87 -7.59 -8.27
CA ILE A 543 -12.27 -8.85 -8.73
C ILE A 543 -10.86 -8.98 -8.20
N VAL A 544 -10.41 -10.21 -8.06
CA VAL A 544 -9.03 -10.55 -7.68
C VAL A 544 -8.52 -11.61 -8.64
N TYR A 545 -7.34 -11.39 -9.20
CA TYR A 545 -6.66 -12.43 -9.95
C TYR A 545 -6.03 -13.44 -9.00
N SER A 546 -6.41 -14.72 -9.13
CA SER A 546 -5.85 -15.82 -8.34
C SER A 546 -4.71 -16.49 -9.08
N ALA A 547 -3.47 -16.08 -8.79
CA ALA A 547 -2.30 -16.75 -9.33
C ALA A 547 -2.17 -18.21 -8.86
N THR A 548 -2.65 -18.52 -7.66
CA THR A 548 -2.69 -19.89 -7.15
C THR A 548 -3.60 -20.75 -8.01
N GLN A 549 -4.83 -20.29 -8.31
CA GLN A 549 -5.77 -21.04 -9.17
C GLN A 549 -5.18 -21.23 -10.57
N ALA A 550 -4.59 -20.18 -11.14
CA ALA A 550 -3.95 -20.26 -12.45
C ALA A 550 -2.84 -21.32 -12.51
N GLN A 551 -2.03 -21.45 -11.45
CA GLN A 551 -1.03 -22.50 -11.36
C GLN A 551 -1.64 -23.91 -11.22
N LEU A 552 -2.69 -24.05 -10.41
CA LEU A 552 -3.39 -25.32 -10.25
C LEU A 552 -4.02 -25.78 -11.56
N ASP A 553 -4.64 -24.86 -12.31
CA ASP A 553 -5.22 -25.14 -13.63
C ASP A 553 -4.17 -25.50 -14.66
N TYR A 554 -3.06 -24.73 -14.71
CA TYR A 554 -1.96 -24.96 -15.64
C TYR A 554 -1.33 -26.36 -15.47
N TYR A 555 -1.17 -26.81 -14.22
CA TYR A 555 -0.63 -28.15 -13.93
C TYR A 555 -1.70 -29.24 -13.84
N GLY A 556 -2.96 -28.91 -14.08
CA GLY A 556 -4.05 -29.89 -14.11
C GLY A 556 -4.37 -30.52 -12.76
N VAL A 557 -4.15 -29.80 -11.66
CA VAL A 557 -4.38 -30.29 -10.27
C VAL A 557 -5.53 -29.59 -9.56
N SER A 558 -6.21 -28.68 -10.23
CA SER A 558 -7.43 -28.05 -9.71
C SER A 558 -8.65 -28.97 -9.82
N GLU A 559 -9.69 -28.69 -9.07
CA GLU A 559 -10.97 -29.40 -9.16
C GLU A 559 -11.58 -29.28 -10.57
N ASP A 560 -11.57 -28.06 -11.13
CA ASP A 560 -12.09 -27.79 -12.48
C ASP A 560 -11.33 -28.55 -13.56
N SER A 561 -9.99 -28.57 -13.49
CA SER A 561 -9.16 -29.32 -14.44
C SER A 561 -9.33 -30.84 -14.27
N ALA A 562 -9.56 -31.34 -13.07
CA ALA A 562 -9.87 -32.73 -12.82
C ALA A 562 -11.23 -33.13 -13.41
N ALA A 563 -12.28 -32.36 -13.16
CA ALA A 563 -13.62 -32.59 -13.71
C ALA A 563 -13.60 -32.58 -15.25
N THR A 564 -12.86 -31.64 -15.85
CA THR A 564 -12.66 -31.57 -17.29
C THR A 564 -11.98 -32.81 -17.85
N ARG A 565 -10.94 -33.29 -17.20
CA ARG A 565 -10.20 -34.49 -17.59
C ARG A 565 -11.07 -35.74 -17.48
N ASP A 566 -11.83 -35.86 -16.40
CA ASP A 566 -12.73 -36.98 -16.15
C ASP A 566 -13.90 -37.01 -17.15
N ALA A 567 -14.32 -35.84 -17.63
CA ALA A 567 -15.33 -35.72 -18.70
C ALA A 567 -14.77 -35.98 -20.11
N GLY A 568 -13.47 -36.26 -20.25
CA GLY A 568 -12.81 -36.49 -21.54
C GLY A 568 -12.42 -35.24 -22.30
N GLY A 569 -12.42 -34.08 -21.65
CA GLY A 569 -12.04 -32.77 -22.21
C GLY A 569 -13.15 -31.74 -22.15
N ILE A 570 -12.93 -30.59 -22.80
CA ILE A 570 -13.91 -29.51 -22.93
C ILE A 570 -14.41 -29.47 -24.38
N ALA A 571 -15.73 -29.52 -24.57
CA ALA A 571 -16.32 -29.25 -25.87
C ALA A 571 -16.21 -27.75 -26.20
N VAL A 572 -15.57 -27.43 -27.31
CA VAL A 572 -15.44 -26.06 -27.81
C VAL A 572 -16.14 -25.93 -29.17
N ASN A 573 -16.71 -24.77 -29.47
CA ASN A 573 -17.16 -24.46 -30.81
C ASN A 573 -15.92 -24.13 -31.67
N GLY A 574 -15.20 -25.17 -32.10
CA GLY A 574 -13.94 -25.02 -32.83
C GLY A 574 -14.15 -24.97 -34.34
N SER A 575 -13.18 -24.39 -35.03
CA SER A 575 -12.97 -24.48 -36.46
C SER A 575 -11.51 -24.80 -36.75
N SER A 576 -11.26 -25.61 -37.77
CA SER A 576 -9.92 -25.94 -38.25
C SER A 576 -9.46 -25.03 -39.39
#